data_bcb03cf200c762f45b3e84d799fce553
#
_entry.id   bcb03cf200c762f45b3e84d799fce553
#
_cell.length_a   1.000
_cell.length_b   1.000
_cell.length_c   1.000
_cell.angle_alpha   90.00
_cell.angle_beta   90.00
_cell.angle_gamma   90.00
#
_symmetry.space_group_name_H-M   'P 1'
#
loop_
_entity.id
_entity.type
_entity.pdbx_description
1 polymer ?
#
loop_
_entity_poly.entity_id
_entity_poly.type
_entity_poly.pdbx_seq_one_letter_code
_entity_poly.pdbx_strand_id
1 'polypeptide(L)'
;MEKATQTARTLLMVAVMIAAAIVPMAPEAVELRDEARAMGASISTDVTSLTLDEGGSNWYEVSLDEAPDGTLVITPSSDNSVVTVDPSYIKFTKVNWDMPQYIWVDIADTDDDGADTTAAISHSISGSDTVFASATIGDVSVTGTDYDVDTDGDGLHDGLDSDDDGDGIGDDNDAFPLDSSEDTDTDGD
;
A
#
# COMPACT_ATOMS: atom_id res chain seq x y z
N MET A 1 -28.44 2.45 4.62
CA MET A 1 -28.29 1.80 5.95
C MET A 1 -26.86 1.90 6.46
N GLU A 2 -25.83 1.81 5.63
CA GLU A 2 -24.41 1.86 6.02
C GLU A 2 -23.96 3.19 6.68
N LYS A 3 -24.37 4.35 6.14
CA LYS A 3 -24.05 5.66 6.74
C LYS A 3 -24.59 5.85 8.17
N ALA A 4 -25.74 5.29 8.47
CA ALA A 4 -26.33 5.40 9.83
C ALA A 4 -25.54 4.56 10.86
N THR A 5 -25.00 3.44 10.46
CA THR A 5 -24.20 2.54 11.31
C THR A 5 -22.83 3.17 11.64
N GLN A 6 -22.22 3.85 10.67
CA GLN A 6 -20.93 4.52 10.87
C GLN A 6 -21.05 5.77 11.76
N THR A 7 -22.12 6.54 11.61
CA THR A 7 -22.40 7.70 12.48
C THR A 7 -22.65 7.27 13.92
N ALA A 8 -23.36 6.16 14.14
CA ALA A 8 -23.60 5.61 15.48
C ALA A 8 -22.30 5.12 16.15
N ARG A 9 -21.38 4.50 15.37
CA ARG A 9 -20.05 4.06 15.84
C ARG A 9 -19.17 5.24 16.25
N THR A 10 -19.12 6.30 15.43
CA THR A 10 -18.33 7.51 15.71
C THR A 10 -18.89 8.27 16.92
N LEU A 11 -20.21 8.35 17.07
CA LEU A 11 -20.83 9.00 18.24
C LEU A 11 -20.56 8.22 19.54
N LEU A 12 -20.56 6.89 19.49
CA LEU A 12 -20.27 6.04 20.64
C LEU A 12 -18.81 6.15 21.08
N MET A 13 -17.85 6.17 20.12
CA MET A 13 -16.44 6.38 20.44
C MET A 13 -16.16 7.75 21.06
N VAL A 14 -16.76 8.83 20.55
CA VAL A 14 -16.62 10.17 21.13
C VAL A 14 -17.20 10.24 22.53
N ALA A 15 -18.34 9.58 22.79
CA ALA A 15 -18.95 9.53 24.13
C ALA A 15 -18.06 8.76 25.14
N VAL A 16 -17.40 7.67 24.72
CA VAL A 16 -16.47 6.90 25.56
C VAL A 16 -15.20 7.69 25.88
N MET A 17 -14.65 8.44 24.92
CA MET A 17 -13.47 9.30 25.17
C MET A 17 -13.75 10.47 26.11
N ILE A 18 -14.94 11.08 26.05
CA ILE A 18 -15.31 12.19 26.93
C ILE A 18 -15.59 11.69 28.37
N ALA A 19 -16.17 10.49 28.53
CA ALA A 19 -16.42 9.91 29.84
C ALA A 19 -15.16 9.47 30.58
N ALA A 20 -14.07 9.10 29.85
CA ALA A 20 -12.80 8.66 30.45
C ALA A 20 -11.99 9.80 31.11
N ALA A 21 -12.29 11.05 30.82
CA ALA A 21 -11.48 12.20 31.26
C ALA A 21 -11.93 12.85 32.59
N ILE A 22 -13.12 12.61 33.14
CA ILE A 22 -13.69 13.50 34.19
C ILE A 22 -14.35 12.81 35.40
N VAL A 23 -14.59 11.49 35.43
CA VAL A 23 -15.35 10.89 36.53
C VAL A 23 -14.66 9.68 37.16
N PRO A 24 -14.53 9.62 38.53
CA PRO A 24 -14.10 8.40 39.20
C PRO A 24 -15.21 7.35 39.10
N MET A 25 -14.95 6.31 38.34
CA MET A 25 -15.66 5.02 38.28
C MET A 25 -17.15 5.00 38.68
N ALA A 26 -18.01 5.58 37.84
CA ALA A 26 -19.39 5.20 37.83
C ALA A 26 -19.56 3.83 37.13
N PRO A 27 -20.47 2.93 37.63
CA PRO A 27 -20.69 1.62 37.00
C PRO A 27 -21.04 1.69 35.50
N GLU A 28 -21.68 2.76 35.05
CA GLU A 28 -21.99 3.04 33.64
C GLU A 28 -20.74 3.21 32.76
N ALA A 29 -19.62 3.71 33.31
CA ALA A 29 -18.38 3.86 32.58
C ALA A 29 -17.67 2.50 32.34
N VAL A 30 -17.94 1.53 33.21
CA VAL A 30 -17.43 0.14 33.05
C VAL A 30 -18.26 -0.58 31.98
N GLU A 31 -19.58 -0.44 31.99
CA GLU A 31 -20.47 -1.05 30.99
C GLU A 31 -20.19 -0.51 29.57
N LEU A 32 -19.98 0.82 29.43
CA LEU A 32 -19.63 1.43 28.14
C LEU A 32 -18.26 0.99 27.62
N ARG A 33 -17.31 0.69 28.52
CA ARG A 33 -16.01 0.11 28.15
C ARG A 33 -16.15 -1.35 27.71
N ASP A 34 -16.97 -2.13 28.40
CA ASP A 34 -17.21 -3.52 28.03
C ASP A 34 -18.02 -3.63 26.72
N GLU A 35 -18.96 -2.73 26.45
CA GLU A 35 -19.66 -2.67 25.16
C GLU A 35 -18.74 -2.22 24.00
N ALA A 36 -17.86 -1.24 24.22
CA ALA A 36 -16.86 -0.85 23.23
C ALA A 36 -15.86 -1.99 22.95
N ARG A 37 -15.50 -2.75 24.00
CA ARG A 37 -14.64 -3.93 23.88
C ARG A 37 -15.34 -5.11 23.21
N ALA A 38 -16.67 -5.22 23.31
CA ALA A 38 -17.46 -6.23 22.59
C ALA A 38 -17.49 -6.00 21.07
N MET A 39 -17.10 -4.82 20.59
CA MET A 39 -16.94 -4.52 19.15
C MET A 39 -15.62 -5.02 18.57
N GLY A 40 -14.71 -5.53 19.42
CA GLY A 40 -13.41 -6.08 19.04
C GLY A 40 -12.40 -4.99 18.70
N ALA A 41 -11.16 -5.16 19.15
CA ALA A 41 -10.03 -4.35 18.74
C ALA A 41 -9.81 -4.43 17.22
N SER A 42 -9.51 -3.32 16.59
CA SER A 42 -9.30 -3.26 15.15
C SER A 42 -7.94 -2.70 14.77
N ILE A 43 -7.42 -3.23 13.67
CA ILE A 43 -6.21 -2.77 13.01
C ILE A 43 -6.65 -2.23 11.64
N SER A 44 -6.16 -1.07 11.28
CA SER A 44 -6.51 -0.44 10.00
C SER A 44 -5.27 -0.01 9.23
N THR A 45 -5.38 -0.06 7.91
CA THR A 45 -4.49 0.63 6.98
C THR A 45 -5.18 1.93 6.52
N ASP A 46 -4.41 2.95 6.21
CA ASP A 46 -4.92 4.24 5.68
C ASP A 46 -5.36 4.13 4.22
N VAL A 47 -4.84 3.11 3.51
CA VAL A 47 -5.19 2.81 2.12
C VAL A 47 -5.60 1.34 1.93
N THR A 48 -6.31 1.05 0.85
CA THR A 48 -6.63 -0.31 0.38
C THR A 48 -5.96 -0.65 -0.94
N SER A 49 -5.38 0.36 -1.59
CA SER A 49 -4.63 0.20 -2.84
C SER A 49 -3.57 1.27 -2.98
N LEU A 50 -2.47 0.93 -3.64
CA LEU A 50 -1.39 1.81 -4.08
C LEU A 50 -1.19 1.67 -5.58
N THR A 51 -0.94 2.79 -6.25
CA THR A 51 -0.46 2.83 -7.64
C THR A 51 0.82 3.64 -7.65
N LEU A 52 1.85 3.11 -8.25
CA LEU A 52 3.16 3.75 -8.38
C LEU A 52 3.82 3.26 -9.67
N ASP A 53 4.79 3.99 -10.15
CA ASP A 53 5.56 3.61 -11.33
C ASP A 53 6.50 2.44 -10.99
N GLU A 54 6.84 1.58 -11.93
CA GLU A 54 7.90 0.59 -11.77
C GLU A 54 9.22 1.30 -11.45
N GLY A 55 10.12 0.65 -10.72
CA GLY A 55 11.29 1.31 -10.14
C GLY A 55 10.98 2.29 -9.00
N GLY A 56 9.70 2.53 -8.70
CA GLY A 56 9.25 3.48 -7.68
C GLY A 56 9.01 2.87 -6.31
N SER A 57 8.80 3.77 -5.32
CA SER A 57 8.44 3.41 -3.94
C SER A 57 7.33 4.28 -3.40
N ASN A 58 6.51 3.69 -2.56
CA ASN A 58 5.46 4.36 -1.81
C ASN A 58 5.32 3.70 -0.43
N TRP A 59 4.42 4.17 0.41
CA TRP A 59 4.20 3.64 1.75
C TRP A 59 2.73 3.73 2.15
N TYR A 60 2.35 2.97 3.17
CA TYR A 60 1.06 3.08 3.84
C TYR A 60 1.23 2.98 5.36
N GLU A 61 0.22 3.50 6.07
CA GLU A 61 0.18 3.49 7.53
C GLU A 61 -0.64 2.32 8.06
N VAL A 62 -0.19 1.76 9.17
CA VAL A 62 -0.95 0.81 9.98
C VAL A 62 -1.19 1.41 11.35
N SER A 63 -2.45 1.42 11.79
CA SER A 63 -2.90 2.00 13.05
C SER A 63 -3.76 1.04 13.86
N LEU A 64 -3.72 1.21 15.18
CA LEU A 64 -4.58 0.50 16.13
C LEU A 64 -5.63 1.44 16.72
N ASP A 65 -6.79 0.91 17.07
CA ASP A 65 -7.85 1.66 17.75
C ASP A 65 -7.79 1.61 19.28
N GLU A 66 -7.03 0.66 19.85
CA GLU A 66 -6.78 0.58 21.29
C GLU A 66 -5.38 0.01 21.61
N ALA A 67 -4.98 0.10 22.88
CA ALA A 67 -3.69 -0.40 23.34
C ALA A 67 -3.66 -1.94 23.41
N PRO A 68 -2.64 -2.60 22.84
CA PRO A 68 -2.42 -4.03 23.03
C PRO A 68 -2.11 -4.35 24.50
N ASP A 69 -2.47 -5.55 24.97
CA ASP A 69 -2.11 -6.00 26.32
C ASP A 69 -0.72 -6.63 26.40
N GLY A 70 -0.16 -7.01 25.25
CA GLY A 70 1.16 -7.58 25.07
C GLY A 70 1.94 -6.92 23.94
N THR A 71 2.73 -7.71 23.25
CA THR A 71 3.39 -7.34 22.01
C THR A 71 2.56 -7.82 20.83
N LEU A 72 2.19 -6.93 19.95
CA LEU A 72 1.53 -7.20 18.67
C LEU A 72 2.56 -7.03 17.56
N VAL A 73 2.73 -8.04 16.73
CA VAL A 73 3.61 -8.02 15.56
C VAL A 73 2.77 -8.24 14.31
N ILE A 74 2.92 -7.37 13.35
CA ILE A 74 2.28 -7.45 12.04
C ILE A 74 3.38 -7.65 11.00
N THR A 75 3.25 -8.71 10.21
CA THR A 75 4.20 -9.09 9.16
C THR A 75 3.53 -8.94 7.81
N PRO A 76 3.89 -7.95 7.01
CA PRO A 76 3.42 -7.81 5.64
C PRO A 76 4.11 -8.85 4.74
N SER A 77 3.43 -9.27 3.68
CA SER A 77 3.98 -10.18 2.67
C SER A 77 3.33 -9.90 1.31
N SER A 78 4.15 -9.64 0.31
CA SER A 78 3.71 -9.56 -1.09
C SER A 78 3.57 -10.96 -1.69
N ASP A 79 2.61 -11.15 -2.58
CA ASP A 79 2.43 -12.37 -3.39
C ASP A 79 3.22 -12.31 -4.72
N ASN A 80 3.84 -11.16 -5.03
CA ASN A 80 4.68 -10.95 -6.21
C ASN A 80 6.12 -10.63 -5.79
N SER A 81 7.10 -11.33 -6.36
CA SER A 81 8.52 -11.22 -5.99
C SER A 81 9.19 -9.91 -6.41
N VAL A 82 8.65 -9.20 -7.39
CA VAL A 82 9.16 -7.88 -7.83
C VAL A 82 8.64 -6.74 -6.95
N VAL A 83 7.60 -7.00 -6.14
CA VAL A 83 7.06 -6.05 -5.15
C VAL A 83 7.56 -6.43 -3.77
N THR A 84 8.39 -5.60 -3.18
CA THR A 84 8.99 -5.82 -1.86
C THR A 84 8.43 -4.88 -0.81
N VAL A 85 8.52 -5.28 0.46
CA VAL A 85 8.02 -4.50 1.60
C VAL A 85 9.09 -4.33 2.67
N ASP A 86 9.19 -3.13 3.24
CA ASP A 86 10.08 -2.79 4.34
C ASP A 86 9.36 -1.91 5.38
N PRO A 87 9.50 -2.18 6.68
CA PRO A 87 10.25 -3.28 7.30
C PRO A 87 9.54 -4.63 7.14
N SER A 88 10.29 -5.71 7.25
CA SER A 88 9.75 -7.08 7.19
C SER A 88 8.72 -7.40 8.28
N TYR A 89 8.61 -6.58 9.31
CA TYR A 89 7.54 -6.57 10.31
C TYR A 89 7.48 -5.23 11.03
N ILE A 90 6.30 -4.87 11.54
CA ILE A 90 6.09 -3.75 12.45
C ILE A 90 5.63 -4.28 13.81
N LYS A 91 5.86 -3.49 14.87
CA LYS A 91 5.62 -3.93 16.24
C LYS A 91 4.96 -2.86 17.07
N PHE A 92 3.77 -3.18 17.61
CA PHE A 92 3.07 -2.37 18.57
C PHE A 92 3.20 -2.92 19.99
N THR A 93 3.22 -2.01 20.95
CA THR A 93 3.30 -2.27 22.39
C THR A 93 2.42 -1.25 23.12
N LYS A 94 2.25 -1.40 24.44
CA LYS A 94 1.56 -0.39 25.28
C LYS A 94 2.15 1.02 25.21
N VAL A 95 3.39 1.17 24.70
CA VAL A 95 4.12 2.44 24.70
C VAL A 95 3.96 3.21 23.39
N ASN A 96 3.77 2.52 22.28
CA ASN A 96 3.77 3.10 20.92
C ASN A 96 2.53 2.79 20.09
N TRP A 97 1.49 2.24 20.67
CA TRP A 97 0.29 1.78 19.96
C TRP A 97 -0.51 2.91 19.29
N ASP A 98 -0.45 4.11 19.88
CA ASP A 98 -1.12 5.33 19.42
C ASP A 98 -0.34 6.09 18.33
N MET A 99 0.81 5.55 17.92
CA MET A 99 1.63 6.08 16.84
C MET A 99 1.51 5.16 15.62
N PRO A 100 1.01 5.64 14.47
CA PRO A 100 1.01 4.89 13.24
C PRO A 100 2.40 4.38 12.89
N GLN A 101 2.49 3.19 12.30
CA GLN A 101 3.73 2.65 11.77
C GLN A 101 3.60 2.46 10.26
N TYR A 102 4.71 2.64 9.55
CA TYR A 102 4.76 2.71 8.10
C TYR A 102 5.32 1.42 7.52
N ILE A 103 4.75 1.00 6.40
CA ILE A 103 5.26 -0.08 5.56
C ILE A 103 5.54 0.54 4.19
N TRP A 104 6.81 0.50 3.79
CA TRP A 104 7.25 0.91 2.47
C TRP A 104 7.00 -0.22 1.49
N VAL A 105 6.66 0.14 0.28
CA VAL A 105 6.43 -0.76 -0.85
C VAL A 105 7.31 -0.28 -1.97
N ASP A 106 8.20 -1.13 -2.44
CA ASP A 106 9.09 -0.87 -3.56
C ASP A 106 8.74 -1.85 -4.69
N ILE A 107 8.64 -1.36 -5.92
CA ILE A 107 8.49 -2.17 -7.13
C ILE A 107 9.81 -2.14 -7.87
N ALA A 108 10.33 -3.32 -8.21
CA ALA A 108 11.48 -3.38 -9.10
C ALA A 108 11.06 -2.96 -10.52
N ASP A 109 11.97 -2.30 -11.20
CA ASP A 109 11.88 -2.04 -12.62
C ASP A 109 12.11 -3.37 -13.36
N THR A 110 11.25 -3.77 -14.24
CA THR A 110 11.22 -5.12 -14.82
C THR A 110 11.46 -5.16 -16.33
N ASP A 111 11.81 -4.14 -17.02
CA ASP A 111 12.13 -4.12 -18.47
C ASP A 111 11.25 -5.12 -19.28
N ASP A 112 9.94 -5.19 -19.03
CA ASP A 112 9.04 -6.18 -19.64
C ASP A 112 7.88 -5.54 -20.45
N ASP A 113 8.25 -4.83 -21.48
CA ASP A 113 7.38 -4.39 -22.58
C ASP A 113 5.86 -4.18 -22.26
N GLY A 114 5.50 -3.27 -21.34
CA GLY A 114 4.16 -2.71 -21.22
C GLY A 114 3.14 -3.49 -20.40
N ALA A 115 3.55 -4.39 -19.53
CA ALA A 115 2.68 -5.11 -18.62
C ALA A 115 2.72 -4.55 -17.20
N ASP A 116 1.67 -3.82 -16.79
CA ASP A 116 1.53 -3.38 -15.41
C ASP A 116 1.76 -4.52 -14.40
N THR A 117 2.66 -4.32 -13.45
CA THR A 117 2.87 -5.23 -12.32
C THR A 117 1.71 -5.12 -11.33
N THR A 118 1.18 -6.25 -10.88
CA THR A 118 0.16 -6.29 -9.82
C THR A 118 0.57 -7.20 -8.69
N ALA A 119 0.27 -6.79 -7.45
CA ALA A 119 0.49 -7.58 -6.25
C ALA A 119 -0.60 -7.35 -5.19
N ALA A 120 -0.72 -8.30 -4.26
CA ALA A 120 -1.47 -8.14 -3.04
C ALA A 120 -0.51 -8.26 -1.84
N ILE A 121 -0.52 -7.25 -0.97
CA ILE A 121 0.21 -7.29 0.30
C ILE A 121 -0.75 -7.77 1.37
N SER A 122 -0.56 -8.99 1.82
CA SER A 122 -1.28 -9.59 2.95
C SER A 122 -0.57 -9.32 4.27
N HIS A 123 -1.30 -9.41 5.39
CA HIS A 123 -0.77 -9.13 6.71
C HIS A 123 -1.05 -10.28 7.66
N SER A 124 -0.01 -10.82 8.27
CA SER A 124 -0.15 -11.80 9.35
C SER A 124 0.06 -11.15 10.72
N ILE A 125 -0.72 -11.58 11.70
CA ILE A 125 -0.69 -11.08 13.08
C ILE A 125 -0.08 -12.15 13.98
N SER A 126 0.84 -11.74 14.86
CA SER A 126 1.49 -12.62 15.82
C SER A 126 1.93 -11.84 17.08
N GLY A 127 2.55 -12.54 18.04
CA GLY A 127 3.05 -11.93 19.26
C GLY A 127 2.39 -12.50 20.52
N SER A 128 2.49 -11.77 21.63
CA SER A 128 1.95 -12.15 22.94
C SER A 128 0.68 -11.40 23.32
N ASP A 129 0.17 -10.57 22.40
CA ASP A 129 -1.05 -9.82 22.60
C ASP A 129 -2.29 -10.71 22.51
N THR A 130 -3.30 -10.43 23.32
CA THR A 130 -4.58 -11.16 23.32
C THR A 130 -5.77 -10.29 22.93
N VAL A 131 -5.62 -8.97 22.94
CA VAL A 131 -6.66 -8.00 22.57
C VAL A 131 -7.00 -8.11 21.09
N PHE A 132 -5.97 -8.22 20.24
CA PHE A 132 -6.06 -8.34 18.78
C PHE A 132 -6.03 -9.79 18.26
N ALA A 133 -6.19 -10.80 19.14
CA ALA A 133 -6.08 -12.21 18.76
C ALA A 133 -7.03 -12.66 17.65
N SER A 134 -8.17 -11.98 17.48
CA SER A 134 -9.15 -12.23 16.41
C SER A 134 -9.23 -11.11 15.36
N ALA A 135 -8.35 -10.09 15.46
CA ALA A 135 -8.33 -9.02 14.50
C ALA A 135 -7.82 -9.49 13.13
N THR A 136 -8.27 -8.84 12.09
CA THR A 136 -7.79 -9.05 10.72
C THR A 136 -7.43 -7.70 10.12
N ILE A 137 -6.46 -7.71 9.22
CA ILE A 137 -6.06 -6.56 8.41
C ILE A 137 -6.41 -6.91 6.97
N GLY A 138 -7.05 -5.99 6.26
CA GLY A 138 -7.31 -6.15 4.83
C GLY A 138 -6.01 -6.15 4.03
N ASP A 139 -6.03 -6.81 2.87
CA ASP A 139 -4.91 -6.75 1.94
C ASP A 139 -4.84 -5.35 1.31
N VAL A 140 -3.61 -4.93 0.94
CA VAL A 140 -3.36 -3.73 0.14
C VAL A 140 -3.00 -4.16 -1.27
N SER A 141 -3.84 -3.77 -2.25
CA SER A 141 -3.55 -4.02 -3.66
C SER A 141 -2.50 -3.05 -4.15
N VAL A 142 -1.52 -3.54 -4.89
CA VAL A 142 -0.46 -2.74 -5.52
C VAL A 142 -0.56 -2.87 -7.03
N THR A 143 -0.46 -1.74 -7.73
CA THR A 143 -0.31 -1.69 -9.19
C THR A 143 0.94 -0.88 -9.50
N GLY A 144 1.91 -1.50 -10.16
CA GLY A 144 3.06 -0.86 -10.77
C GLY A 144 2.72 -0.53 -12.20
N THR A 145 2.77 0.74 -12.56
CA THR A 145 2.57 1.16 -13.95
C THR A 145 3.89 1.06 -14.67
N ASP A 146 3.90 0.28 -15.71
CA ASP A 146 5.01 0.18 -16.65
C ASP A 146 5.00 1.39 -17.61
N TYR A 147 6.17 1.92 -17.88
CA TYR A 147 6.41 3.02 -18.82
C TYR A 147 7.41 2.65 -19.92
N ASP A 148 7.79 1.40 -20.01
CA ASP A 148 8.70 0.93 -21.03
C ASP A 148 7.95 0.88 -22.37
N VAL A 149 8.24 1.83 -23.24
CA VAL A 149 7.67 1.90 -24.58
C VAL A 149 8.52 1.03 -25.49
N ASP A 150 7.91 0.11 -26.21
CA ASP A 150 8.47 -0.69 -27.30
C ASP A 150 7.76 -0.26 -28.59
N THR A 151 8.39 0.65 -29.35
CA THR A 151 7.75 1.33 -30.48
C THR A 151 7.53 0.40 -31.66
N ASP A 152 8.45 -0.53 -31.94
CA ASP A 152 8.38 -1.45 -33.08
C ASP A 152 7.80 -2.83 -32.74
N GLY A 153 7.71 -3.18 -31.42
CA GLY A 153 7.14 -4.42 -30.92
C GLY A 153 8.05 -5.63 -31.07
N ASP A 154 9.40 -5.43 -31.06
CA ASP A 154 10.38 -6.51 -31.22
C ASP A 154 10.73 -7.17 -29.86
N GLY A 155 10.34 -6.58 -28.71
CA GLY A 155 10.55 -7.05 -27.35
C GLY A 155 11.73 -6.41 -26.63
N LEU A 156 12.28 -5.33 -27.16
CA LEU A 156 13.18 -4.41 -26.49
C LEU A 156 12.47 -3.06 -26.35
N HIS A 157 12.49 -2.45 -25.17
CA HIS A 157 11.94 -1.10 -25.02
C HIS A 157 12.90 -0.06 -25.60
N ASP A 158 12.37 1.10 -26.04
CA ASP A 158 13.10 2.16 -26.74
C ASP A 158 14.40 2.59 -26.02
N GLY A 159 14.48 2.49 -24.69
CA GLY A 159 15.69 2.84 -23.94
C GLY A 159 16.83 1.81 -24.02
N LEU A 160 16.57 0.58 -24.46
CA LEU A 160 17.56 -0.49 -24.67
C LEU A 160 17.69 -0.90 -26.12
N ASP A 161 16.75 -0.52 -26.98
CA ASP A 161 16.83 -0.74 -28.40
C ASP A 161 17.85 0.22 -29.04
N SER A 162 18.30 -0.06 -30.18
CA SER A 162 19.20 0.76 -31.02
C SER A 162 18.57 1.17 -32.35
N ASP A 163 17.30 0.75 -32.58
CA ASP A 163 16.51 0.95 -33.79
C ASP A 163 15.02 0.93 -33.36
N ASP A 164 14.64 1.97 -32.59
CA ASP A 164 13.38 2.05 -31.83
C ASP A 164 12.10 1.83 -32.64
N ASP A 165 12.11 2.14 -33.94
CA ASP A 165 10.95 1.98 -34.81
C ASP A 165 11.07 0.79 -35.81
N GLY A 166 12.20 0.07 -35.77
CA GLY A 166 12.40 -1.16 -36.52
C GLY A 166 12.48 -0.97 -38.04
N ASP A 167 12.83 0.23 -38.52
CA ASP A 167 12.94 0.51 -39.97
C ASP A 167 14.27 0.06 -40.58
N GLY A 168 15.26 -0.25 -39.73
CA GLY A 168 16.60 -0.72 -40.08
C GLY A 168 17.65 0.40 -40.11
N ILE A 169 17.32 1.60 -39.65
CA ILE A 169 18.24 2.72 -39.43
C ILE A 169 18.30 2.94 -37.91
N GLY A 170 19.46 2.75 -37.30
CA GLY A 170 19.57 2.92 -35.85
C GLY A 170 19.46 4.38 -35.42
N ASP A 171 18.95 4.63 -34.21
CA ASP A 171 18.61 5.93 -33.60
C ASP A 171 19.70 6.99 -33.72
N ASP A 172 20.97 6.59 -33.58
CA ASP A 172 22.14 7.48 -33.76
C ASP A 172 22.24 8.06 -35.17
N ASN A 173 21.60 7.44 -36.15
CA ASN A 173 21.67 7.80 -37.56
C ASN A 173 20.31 8.17 -38.17
N ASP A 174 19.26 8.07 -37.37
CA ASP A 174 17.89 8.40 -37.74
C ASP A 174 17.51 9.79 -37.20
N ALA A 175 16.88 10.59 -38.07
CA ALA A 175 16.37 11.91 -37.69
C ALA A 175 15.03 11.80 -36.92
N PHE A 176 14.32 10.66 -37.06
CA PHE A 176 13.01 10.39 -36.49
C PHE A 176 12.93 8.97 -35.88
N PRO A 177 13.69 8.68 -34.82
CA PRO A 177 13.88 7.33 -34.29
C PRO A 177 12.61 6.57 -33.85
N LEU A 178 11.44 7.21 -33.83
CA LEU A 178 10.14 6.63 -33.45
C LEU A 178 9.13 6.59 -34.60
N ASP A 179 9.56 6.90 -35.86
CA ASP A 179 8.68 6.93 -37.04
C ASP A 179 9.28 6.13 -38.21
N SER A 180 8.99 4.84 -38.25
CA SER A 180 9.47 3.90 -39.29
C SER A 180 9.13 4.25 -40.74
N SER A 181 8.48 5.37 -40.98
CA SER A 181 8.20 5.89 -42.31
C SER A 181 9.14 7.02 -42.78
N GLU A 182 9.99 7.57 -41.90
CA GLU A 182 10.82 8.72 -42.14
C GLU A 182 12.19 8.62 -41.44
N ASP A 183 13.26 8.47 -42.18
CA ASP A 183 14.65 8.26 -41.75
C ASP A 183 15.55 9.48 -41.85
N THR A 184 15.12 10.51 -42.61
CA THR A 184 15.93 11.70 -42.88
C THR A 184 15.09 12.98 -42.84
N ASP A 185 15.54 13.94 -42.05
CA ASP A 185 15.01 15.30 -42.09
C ASP A 185 15.40 16.01 -43.40
N THR A 186 14.50 15.95 -44.40
CA THR A 186 14.74 16.53 -45.72
C THR A 186 14.39 18.00 -45.85
N ASP A 187 13.63 18.54 -44.94
CA ASP A 187 13.17 19.94 -44.96
C ASP A 187 13.71 20.79 -43.79
N GLY A 188 14.21 20.16 -42.71
CA GLY A 188 14.98 20.81 -41.66
C GLY A 188 14.11 21.65 -40.70
N ASP A 189 12.84 21.27 -40.43
CA ASP A 189 11.89 21.99 -39.58
C ASP A 189 11.70 21.45 -38.12
#